data_f92db2720f22d8952de070b9c93a9de9
#
_entry.id   f92db2720f22d8952de070b9c93a9de9
#
_cell.length_a   1.000
_cell.length_b   1.000
_cell.length_c   1.000
_cell.angle_alpha   90.00
_cell.angle_beta   90.00
_cell.angle_gamma   90.00
#
_symmetry.space_group_name_H-M   'P 1'
#
loop_
_entity.id
_entity.type
_entity.pdbx_description
1 polymer ?
#
loop_
_entity_poly.entity_id
_entity_poly.type
_entity_poly.pdbx_seq_one_letter_code
_entity_poly.pdbx_strand_id
1 'polypeptide(L)'
;MPIDTGVFGNEPCFEQRYIPDYAELKKWVEHMRALHPDIVIVLTSGTFDLYHIGHAKYLQKARESGDLLIVGVDSDKKTRERKGPQRPVIPELERLELLVHNRSVDIVTLKDVTHQHWQLIETVLPDVLVVTEETYTSEVIDELEQRFGCKVIVLEPQAQSSTSNQIRMLNLGFANSLREAIVAGVPDFVDLAIERATTTGSKRKAD
;
A
#
# COMPACT_ATOMS: atom_id res chain seq x y z
N MET A 1 8.48 -20.16 -21.37
CA MET A 1 8.89 -18.78 -21.66
C MET A 1 7.76 -17.90 -21.21
N PRO A 2 7.97 -16.83 -20.43
CA PRO A 2 6.89 -15.89 -20.21
C PRO A 2 6.41 -15.38 -21.57
N ILE A 3 5.11 -15.39 -21.76
CA ILE A 3 4.50 -14.79 -22.94
C ILE A 3 4.92 -13.32 -22.89
N ASP A 4 5.73 -12.90 -23.88
CA ASP A 4 5.94 -11.47 -24.10
C ASP A 4 4.58 -10.95 -24.54
N THR A 5 3.81 -10.50 -23.57
CA THR A 5 2.44 -10.10 -23.81
C THR A 5 2.36 -8.93 -24.76
N GLY A 6 3.51 -8.33 -25.17
CA GLY A 6 3.62 -7.30 -26.20
C GLY A 6 2.55 -6.18 -26.17
N VAL A 7 1.53 -6.39 -25.32
CA VAL A 7 0.31 -5.61 -25.20
C VAL A 7 0.62 -4.17 -24.81
N PHE A 8 1.73 -3.95 -24.09
CA PHE A 8 2.01 -2.61 -23.54
C PHE A 8 3.36 -2.03 -23.94
N GLY A 9 4.14 -2.72 -24.82
CA GLY A 9 5.51 -2.29 -25.12
C GLY A 9 6.41 -2.26 -23.89
N ASN A 10 7.62 -1.72 -24.05
CA ASN A 10 8.59 -1.57 -22.93
C ASN A 10 8.38 -0.28 -22.13
N GLU A 11 7.48 0.62 -22.56
CA GLU A 11 7.25 1.90 -21.91
C GLU A 11 6.05 1.81 -20.95
N PRO A 12 6.21 2.23 -19.68
CA PRO A 12 5.10 2.34 -18.75
C PRO A 12 4.19 3.49 -19.21
N CYS A 13 2.97 3.16 -19.65
CA CYS A 13 1.93 4.15 -19.97
C CYS A 13 0.81 4.00 -18.94
N PHE A 14 0.65 5.01 -18.08
CA PHE A 14 -0.35 4.96 -17.02
C PHE A 14 -1.77 4.82 -17.57
N GLU A 15 -2.11 5.58 -18.60
CA GLU A 15 -3.45 5.58 -19.21
C GLU A 15 -3.82 4.23 -19.83
N GLN A 16 -2.83 3.44 -20.25
CA GLN A 16 -3.07 2.11 -20.83
C GLN A 16 -3.14 1.00 -19.78
N ARG A 17 -2.47 1.19 -18.63
CA ARG A 17 -2.36 0.16 -17.58
C ARG A 17 -3.27 0.42 -16.38
N TYR A 18 -3.83 1.62 -16.27
CA TYR A 18 -4.80 1.94 -15.22
C TYR A 18 -6.22 1.80 -15.75
N ILE A 19 -6.96 0.83 -15.24
CA ILE A 19 -8.37 0.58 -15.58
C ILE A 19 -9.21 0.77 -14.31
N PRO A 20 -9.78 1.96 -14.07
CA PRO A 20 -10.56 2.25 -12.86
C PRO A 20 -11.95 1.62 -12.87
N ASP A 21 -12.58 1.51 -14.03
CA ASP A 21 -13.93 0.95 -14.17
C ASP A 21 -13.90 -0.57 -14.24
N TYR A 22 -14.63 -1.23 -13.33
CA TYR A 22 -14.65 -2.68 -13.24
C TYR A 22 -15.38 -3.37 -14.40
N ALA A 23 -16.31 -2.67 -15.07
CA ALA A 23 -16.94 -3.24 -16.26
C ALA A 23 -15.97 -3.21 -17.46
N GLU A 24 -15.14 -2.17 -17.57
CA GLU A 24 -14.06 -2.12 -18.54
C GLU A 24 -12.96 -3.14 -18.22
N LEU A 25 -12.56 -3.27 -16.96
CA LEU A 25 -11.59 -4.27 -16.52
C LEU A 25 -12.07 -5.69 -16.85
N LYS A 26 -13.33 -5.99 -16.61
CA LYS A 26 -13.92 -7.29 -16.96
C LYS A 26 -13.84 -7.56 -18.46
N LYS A 27 -14.26 -6.62 -19.30
CA LYS A 27 -14.17 -6.74 -20.76
C LYS A 27 -12.73 -6.94 -21.23
N TRP A 28 -11.79 -6.21 -20.60
CA TRP A 28 -10.36 -6.35 -20.92
C TRP A 28 -9.85 -7.76 -20.59
N VAL A 29 -10.19 -8.30 -19.42
CA VAL A 29 -9.84 -9.67 -18.99
C VAL A 29 -10.45 -10.71 -19.94
N GLU A 30 -11.73 -10.57 -20.27
CA GLU A 30 -12.43 -11.48 -21.22
C GLU A 30 -11.75 -11.45 -22.60
N HIS A 31 -11.34 -10.27 -23.07
CA HIS A 31 -10.61 -10.15 -24.33
C HIS A 31 -9.23 -10.82 -24.30
N MET A 32 -8.48 -10.65 -23.19
CA MET A 32 -7.18 -11.30 -23.02
C MET A 32 -7.32 -12.82 -23.01
N ARG A 33 -8.33 -13.37 -22.34
CA ARG A 33 -8.60 -14.82 -22.35
C ARG A 33 -9.03 -15.33 -23.74
N ALA A 34 -9.77 -14.51 -24.50
CA ALA A 34 -10.16 -14.88 -25.86
C ALA A 34 -8.96 -14.91 -26.82
N LEU A 35 -8.00 -14.01 -26.67
CA LEU A 35 -6.76 -13.98 -27.46
C LEU A 35 -5.75 -15.04 -27.02
N HIS A 36 -5.69 -15.34 -25.75
CA HIS A 36 -4.76 -16.26 -25.12
C HIS A 36 -5.51 -17.25 -24.20
N PRO A 37 -6.09 -18.33 -24.75
CA PRO A 37 -6.95 -19.25 -23.98
C PRO A 37 -6.29 -19.90 -22.76
N ASP A 38 -4.97 -20.07 -22.81
CA ASP A 38 -4.18 -20.70 -21.73
C ASP A 38 -3.53 -19.69 -20.78
N ILE A 39 -3.90 -18.39 -20.87
CA ILE A 39 -3.30 -17.33 -20.05
C ILE A 39 -3.63 -17.53 -18.58
N VAL A 40 -2.63 -17.50 -17.72
CA VAL A 40 -2.78 -17.55 -16.27
C VAL A 40 -2.79 -16.11 -15.70
N ILE A 41 -3.95 -15.66 -15.26
CA ILE A 41 -4.13 -14.33 -14.70
C ILE A 41 -3.96 -14.39 -13.19
N VAL A 42 -3.04 -13.58 -12.68
CA VAL A 42 -2.76 -13.41 -11.26
C VAL A 42 -3.40 -12.12 -10.76
N LEU A 43 -4.07 -12.19 -9.62
CA LEU A 43 -4.61 -11.02 -8.93
C LEU A 43 -3.96 -10.88 -7.57
N THR A 44 -3.62 -9.67 -7.21
CA THR A 44 -3.30 -9.29 -5.82
C THR A 44 -3.89 -7.93 -5.48
N SER A 45 -3.96 -7.59 -4.20
CA SER A 45 -4.39 -6.26 -3.78
C SER A 45 -3.69 -5.80 -2.52
N GLY A 46 -3.56 -4.48 -2.37
CA GLY A 46 -2.92 -3.90 -1.20
C GLY A 46 -2.95 -2.38 -1.19
N THR A 47 -2.38 -1.78 -0.15
CA THR A 47 -2.26 -0.33 -0.06
C THR A 47 -1.06 0.20 -0.83
N PHE A 48 0.08 -0.50 -0.79
CA PHE A 48 1.36 -0.12 -1.42
C PHE A 48 1.86 1.29 -1.06
N ASP A 49 1.59 1.71 0.19
CA ASP A 49 2.01 3.00 0.71
C ASP A 49 3.50 2.99 1.08
N LEU A 50 4.22 4.12 0.88
CA LEU A 50 5.67 4.22 1.07
C LEU A 50 6.39 3.02 0.43
N TYR A 51 6.30 2.93 -0.88
CA TYR A 51 6.81 1.78 -1.64
C TYR A 51 8.27 1.43 -1.28
N HIS A 52 8.51 0.16 -0.99
CA HIS A 52 9.82 -0.35 -0.57
C HIS A 52 10.12 -1.71 -1.19
N ILE A 53 11.35 -2.20 -1.00
CA ILE A 53 11.82 -3.45 -1.61
C ILE A 53 10.93 -4.66 -1.28
N GLY A 54 10.27 -4.69 -0.15
CA GLY A 54 9.31 -5.74 0.20
C GLY A 54 8.13 -5.78 -0.76
N HIS A 55 7.58 -4.62 -1.14
CA HIS A 55 6.53 -4.53 -2.14
C HIS A 55 7.02 -4.99 -3.52
N ALA A 56 8.23 -4.57 -3.93
CA ALA A 56 8.80 -4.98 -5.21
C ALA A 56 8.97 -6.50 -5.32
N LYS A 57 9.55 -7.13 -4.30
CA LYS A 57 9.73 -8.58 -4.24
C LYS A 57 8.41 -9.35 -4.17
N TYR A 58 7.44 -8.81 -3.42
CA TYR A 58 6.10 -9.40 -3.33
C TYR A 58 5.42 -9.42 -4.70
N LEU A 59 5.43 -8.30 -5.42
CA LEU A 59 4.86 -8.20 -6.77
C LEU A 59 5.62 -9.07 -7.78
N GLN A 60 6.94 -9.18 -7.67
CA GLN A 60 7.72 -10.10 -8.48
C GLN A 60 7.29 -11.54 -8.26
N LYS A 61 7.18 -11.99 -7.01
CA LYS A 61 6.73 -13.36 -6.71
C LYS A 61 5.29 -13.60 -7.14
N ALA A 62 4.42 -12.61 -6.99
CA ALA A 62 3.06 -12.69 -7.50
C ALA A 62 3.07 -12.90 -9.03
N ARG A 63 3.85 -12.13 -9.77
CA ARG A 63 3.99 -12.24 -11.23
C ARG A 63 4.57 -13.58 -11.69
N GLU A 64 5.46 -14.17 -10.91
CA GLU A 64 6.04 -15.50 -11.17
C GLU A 64 4.99 -16.63 -11.09
N SER A 65 3.82 -16.37 -10.55
CA SER A 65 2.72 -17.35 -10.41
C SER A 65 1.81 -17.43 -11.64
N GLY A 66 2.03 -16.61 -12.67
CA GLY A 66 1.26 -16.62 -13.92
C GLY A 66 1.82 -15.70 -14.99
N ASP A 67 1.03 -15.47 -16.03
CA ASP A 67 1.44 -14.74 -17.23
C ASP A 67 1.09 -13.26 -17.19
N LEU A 68 0.14 -12.85 -16.33
CA LEU A 68 -0.35 -11.49 -16.24
C LEU A 68 -0.72 -11.17 -14.79
N LEU A 69 -0.20 -10.05 -14.27
CA LEU A 69 -0.47 -9.59 -12.91
C LEU A 69 -1.36 -8.34 -12.90
N ILE A 70 -2.54 -8.48 -12.33
CA ILE A 70 -3.45 -7.38 -12.02
C ILE A 70 -3.31 -7.01 -10.55
N VAL A 71 -3.18 -5.71 -10.26
CA VAL A 71 -3.01 -5.20 -8.89
C VAL A 71 -4.14 -4.26 -8.52
N GLY A 72 -4.93 -4.63 -7.50
CA GLY A 72 -5.92 -3.75 -6.89
C GLY A 72 -5.30 -2.89 -5.80
N VAL A 73 -5.35 -1.56 -5.94
CA VAL A 73 -4.81 -0.61 -4.97
C VAL A 73 -5.93 -0.07 -4.11
N ASP A 74 -5.83 -0.21 -2.78
CA ASP A 74 -6.83 0.36 -1.88
C ASP A 74 -6.86 1.89 -2.01
N SER A 75 -8.07 2.47 -2.13
CA SER A 75 -8.25 3.92 -2.15
C SER A 75 -7.74 4.56 -0.84
N ASP A 76 -7.51 5.85 -0.87
CA ASP A 76 -7.11 6.61 0.31
C ASP A 76 -8.18 6.51 1.40
N LYS A 77 -9.45 6.58 1.02
CA LYS A 77 -10.57 6.44 1.95
C LYS A 77 -10.58 5.05 2.59
N LYS A 78 -10.47 3.99 1.80
CA LYS A 78 -10.42 2.61 2.29
C LYS A 78 -9.22 2.36 3.19
N THR A 79 -8.08 2.96 2.86
CA THR A 79 -6.86 2.86 3.67
C THR A 79 -7.03 3.59 5.01
N ARG A 80 -7.64 4.79 5.03
CA ARG A 80 -7.92 5.54 6.27
C ARG A 80 -8.86 4.78 7.20
N GLU A 81 -9.91 4.19 6.67
CA GLU A 81 -10.87 3.40 7.46
C GLU A 81 -10.20 2.18 8.13
N ARG A 82 -9.25 1.53 7.46
CA ARG A 82 -8.57 0.33 7.96
C ARG A 82 -7.33 0.63 8.82
N LYS A 83 -6.55 1.64 8.47
CA LYS A 83 -5.22 1.90 9.06
C LYS A 83 -5.12 3.21 9.87
N GLY A 84 -6.22 3.96 9.96
CA GLY A 84 -6.30 5.23 10.68
C GLY A 84 -6.08 6.48 9.81
N PRO A 85 -6.40 7.67 10.35
CA PRO A 85 -6.54 8.91 9.58
C PRO A 85 -5.22 9.44 8.99
N GLN A 86 -4.07 9.02 9.53
CA GLN A 86 -2.75 9.41 9.04
C GLN A 86 -2.22 8.51 7.90
N ARG A 87 -3.05 7.62 7.39
CA ARG A 87 -2.71 6.68 6.31
C ARG A 87 -3.70 6.78 5.16
N PRO A 88 -3.28 6.62 3.91
CA PRO A 88 -1.88 6.45 3.48
C PRO A 88 -1.10 7.76 3.54
N VAL A 89 0.24 7.69 3.46
CA VAL A 89 1.12 8.85 3.33
C VAL A 89 1.15 9.34 1.88
N ILE A 90 1.17 8.39 0.94
CA ILE A 90 1.21 8.67 -0.50
C ILE A 90 -0.22 8.58 -1.08
N PRO A 91 -0.69 9.61 -1.82
CA PRO A 91 -2.01 9.62 -2.45
C PRO A 91 -2.23 8.44 -3.41
N GLU A 92 -3.48 8.00 -3.55
CA GLU A 92 -3.81 6.80 -4.36
C GLU A 92 -3.35 6.87 -5.80
N LEU A 93 -3.45 8.04 -6.45
CA LEU A 93 -3.02 8.20 -7.85
C LEU A 93 -1.50 8.02 -8.00
N GLU A 94 -0.72 8.57 -7.10
CA GLU A 94 0.75 8.39 -7.11
C GLU A 94 1.14 6.93 -6.83
N ARG A 95 0.40 6.23 -5.95
CA ARG A 95 0.62 4.81 -5.66
C ARG A 95 0.28 3.93 -6.87
N LEU A 96 -0.80 4.23 -7.58
CA LEU A 96 -1.19 3.56 -8.83
C LEU A 96 -0.13 3.78 -9.92
N GLU A 97 0.27 5.02 -10.13
CA GLU A 97 1.28 5.37 -11.15
C GLU A 97 2.63 4.70 -10.85
N LEU A 98 3.08 4.72 -9.58
CA LEU A 98 4.30 4.04 -9.17
C LEU A 98 4.28 2.54 -9.50
N LEU A 99 3.13 1.89 -9.33
CA LEU A 99 2.99 0.48 -9.64
C LEU A 99 3.03 0.19 -11.14
N VAL A 100 2.56 1.09 -11.99
CA VAL A 100 2.67 0.96 -13.45
C VAL A 100 4.15 0.96 -13.90
N HIS A 101 5.02 1.67 -13.18
CA HIS A 101 6.46 1.64 -13.42
C HIS A 101 7.16 0.36 -12.90
N ASN A 102 6.44 -0.50 -12.18
CA ASN A 102 7.00 -1.78 -11.75
C ASN A 102 6.93 -2.82 -12.87
N ARG A 103 8.07 -3.44 -13.19
CA ARG A 103 8.17 -4.45 -14.27
C ARG A 103 7.29 -5.67 -14.09
N SER A 104 6.91 -5.96 -12.85
CA SER A 104 6.10 -7.14 -12.53
C SER A 104 4.60 -6.88 -12.60
N VAL A 105 4.16 -5.64 -12.84
CA VAL A 105 2.75 -5.25 -12.84
C VAL A 105 2.30 -4.96 -14.26
N ASP A 106 1.25 -5.62 -14.70
CA ASP A 106 0.68 -5.43 -16.04
C ASP A 106 -0.48 -4.44 -16.01
N ILE A 107 -1.43 -4.60 -15.08
CA ILE A 107 -2.61 -3.72 -14.91
C ILE A 107 -2.74 -3.30 -13.46
N VAL A 108 -3.16 -2.05 -13.24
CA VAL A 108 -3.57 -1.54 -11.94
C VAL A 108 -5.03 -1.07 -11.98
N THR A 109 -5.73 -1.24 -10.87
CA THR A 109 -7.10 -0.76 -10.67
C THR A 109 -7.30 -0.23 -9.25
N LEU A 110 -8.24 0.69 -9.07
CA LEU A 110 -8.56 1.23 -7.75
C LEU A 110 -9.59 0.33 -7.05
N LYS A 111 -9.35 0.06 -5.77
CA LYS A 111 -10.24 -0.70 -4.89
C LYS A 111 -10.84 0.23 -3.85
N ASP A 112 -11.98 0.83 -4.18
CA ASP A 112 -12.64 1.83 -3.34
C ASP A 112 -13.57 1.22 -2.28
N VAL A 113 -13.99 2.03 -1.32
CA VAL A 113 -14.96 1.65 -0.27
C VAL A 113 -16.37 1.39 -0.82
N THR A 114 -16.69 1.97 -1.98
CA THR A 114 -17.98 1.77 -2.66
C THR A 114 -18.09 0.39 -3.31
N HIS A 115 -16.97 -0.29 -3.53
CA HIS A 115 -16.95 -1.64 -4.08
C HIS A 115 -17.36 -2.66 -3.03
N GLN A 116 -18.20 -3.61 -3.44
CA GLN A 116 -18.62 -4.71 -2.59
C GLN A 116 -17.44 -5.60 -2.18
N HIS A 117 -17.65 -6.35 -1.10
CA HIS A 117 -16.66 -7.33 -0.66
C HIS A 117 -16.40 -8.34 -1.77
N TRP A 118 -15.12 -8.54 -2.12
CA TRP A 118 -14.62 -9.41 -3.19
C TRP A 118 -15.03 -9.05 -4.64
N GLN A 119 -15.67 -7.90 -4.85
CA GLN A 119 -16.09 -7.48 -6.19
C GLN A 119 -14.94 -7.48 -7.22
N LEU A 120 -13.70 -7.13 -6.82
CA LEU A 120 -12.55 -7.20 -7.71
C LEU A 120 -12.23 -8.64 -8.13
N ILE A 121 -12.33 -9.60 -7.20
CA ILE A 121 -12.12 -11.03 -7.50
C ILE A 121 -13.22 -11.53 -8.46
N GLU A 122 -14.47 -11.15 -8.20
CA GLU A 122 -15.62 -11.47 -9.08
C GLU A 122 -15.49 -10.86 -10.48
N THR A 123 -14.86 -9.69 -10.57
CA THR A 123 -14.65 -8.99 -11.84
C THR A 123 -13.57 -9.66 -12.68
N VAL A 124 -12.45 -10.01 -12.04
CA VAL A 124 -11.25 -10.56 -12.72
C VAL A 124 -11.36 -12.06 -12.94
N LEU A 125 -11.98 -12.78 -11.99
CA LEU A 125 -11.98 -14.25 -11.94
C LEU A 125 -10.57 -14.81 -12.18
N PRO A 126 -9.61 -14.50 -11.30
CA PRO A 126 -8.21 -14.85 -11.49
C PRO A 126 -8.01 -16.37 -11.42
N ASP A 127 -6.99 -16.88 -12.09
CA ASP A 127 -6.55 -18.26 -11.93
C ASP A 127 -5.74 -18.43 -10.63
N VAL A 128 -5.00 -17.39 -10.26
CA VAL A 128 -4.22 -17.32 -9.03
C VAL A 128 -4.51 -16.03 -8.27
N LEU A 129 -4.89 -16.16 -7.01
CA LEU A 129 -5.02 -15.04 -6.07
C LEU A 129 -3.84 -15.06 -5.11
N VAL A 130 -3.00 -14.01 -5.15
CA VAL A 130 -1.85 -13.88 -4.25
C VAL A 130 -2.21 -12.95 -3.10
N VAL A 131 -2.03 -13.45 -1.88
CA VAL A 131 -2.35 -12.75 -0.64
C VAL A 131 -1.17 -12.80 0.35
N THR A 132 -1.26 -11.99 1.41
CA THR A 132 -0.32 -12.07 2.53
C THR A 132 -0.96 -12.80 3.69
N GLU A 133 -0.16 -13.48 4.49
CA GLU A 133 -0.58 -14.24 5.67
C GLU A 133 -1.41 -13.40 6.66
N GLU A 134 -1.11 -12.10 6.78
CA GLU A 134 -1.84 -11.19 7.68
C GLU A 134 -3.25 -10.84 7.21
N THR A 135 -3.63 -11.18 5.97
CA THR A 135 -4.85 -10.66 5.33
C THR A 135 -6.02 -11.60 5.44
N TYR A 136 -5.81 -12.91 5.36
CA TYR A 136 -6.87 -13.92 5.31
C TYR A 136 -6.55 -15.11 6.22
N THR A 137 -7.60 -15.61 6.90
CA THR A 137 -7.53 -16.87 7.65
C THR A 137 -7.65 -18.06 6.70
N SER A 138 -7.29 -19.26 7.16
CA SER A 138 -7.41 -20.50 6.37
C SER A 138 -8.85 -20.73 5.89
N GLU A 139 -9.84 -20.44 6.73
CA GLU A 139 -11.26 -20.62 6.37
C GLU A 139 -11.69 -19.69 5.23
N VAL A 140 -11.20 -18.44 5.23
CA VAL A 140 -11.47 -17.49 4.15
C VAL A 140 -10.76 -17.90 2.86
N ILE A 141 -9.57 -18.48 2.95
CA ILE A 141 -8.83 -19.00 1.79
C ILE A 141 -9.62 -20.14 1.15
N ASP A 142 -10.07 -21.11 1.95
CA ASP A 142 -10.89 -22.22 1.48
C ASP A 142 -12.20 -21.74 0.82
N GLU A 143 -12.84 -20.72 1.41
CA GLU A 143 -14.05 -20.12 0.82
C GLU A 143 -13.76 -19.46 -0.54
N LEU A 144 -12.65 -18.73 -0.67
CA LEU A 144 -12.25 -18.08 -1.91
C LEU A 144 -11.96 -19.09 -3.02
N GLU A 145 -11.22 -20.16 -2.72
CA GLU A 145 -10.92 -21.24 -3.66
C GLU A 145 -12.19 -21.96 -4.12
N GLN A 146 -13.09 -22.27 -3.20
CA GLN A 146 -14.37 -22.94 -3.53
C GLN A 146 -15.30 -22.04 -4.33
N ARG A 147 -15.41 -20.76 -3.97
CA ARG A 147 -16.34 -19.82 -4.59
C ARG A 147 -15.90 -19.36 -5.97
N PHE A 148 -14.60 -19.09 -6.15
CA PHE A 148 -14.09 -18.48 -7.37
C PHE A 148 -13.29 -19.45 -8.25
N GLY A 149 -13.01 -20.66 -7.77
CA GLY A 149 -12.24 -21.65 -8.52
C GLY A 149 -10.79 -21.26 -8.76
N CYS A 150 -10.28 -20.26 -8.04
CA CYS A 150 -8.91 -19.80 -8.16
C CYS A 150 -8.00 -20.53 -7.16
N LYS A 151 -6.71 -20.66 -7.48
CA LYS A 151 -5.70 -21.10 -6.52
C LYS A 151 -5.27 -19.90 -5.66
N VAL A 152 -5.33 -20.03 -4.34
CA VAL A 152 -4.81 -19.00 -3.43
C VAL A 152 -3.37 -19.30 -3.02
N ILE A 153 -2.47 -18.35 -3.22
CA ILE A 153 -1.07 -18.43 -2.80
C ILE A 153 -0.83 -17.40 -1.68
N VAL A 154 -0.46 -17.89 -0.51
CA VAL A 154 -0.10 -17.06 0.63
C VAL A 154 1.41 -16.80 0.60
N LEU A 155 1.81 -15.54 0.53
CA LEU A 155 3.21 -15.15 0.58
C LEU A 155 3.55 -14.56 1.95
N GLU A 156 4.64 -15.05 2.53
CA GLU A 156 5.26 -14.47 3.71
C GLU A 156 5.79 -13.05 3.43
N PRO A 157 6.07 -12.24 4.46
CA PRO A 157 6.70 -10.93 4.29
C PRO A 157 8.02 -11.03 3.52
N GLN A 158 8.15 -10.27 2.42
CA GLN A 158 9.29 -10.38 1.49
C GLN A 158 10.50 -9.51 1.88
N ALA A 159 10.41 -8.74 2.97
CA ALA A 159 11.52 -7.96 3.53
C ALA A 159 11.27 -7.68 5.01
N GLN A 160 12.36 -7.37 5.73
CA GLN A 160 12.28 -6.91 7.12
C GLN A 160 11.69 -5.50 7.24
N SER A 161 11.83 -4.68 6.19
CA SER A 161 11.23 -3.34 6.14
C SER A 161 9.74 -3.43 5.81
N SER A 162 8.92 -2.73 6.59
CA SER A 162 7.52 -2.50 6.29
C SER A 162 7.20 -1.01 6.41
N THR A 163 6.16 -0.54 5.73
CA THR A 163 5.69 0.85 5.85
C THR A 163 5.42 1.24 7.30
N SER A 164 4.82 0.35 8.08
CA SER A 164 4.55 0.59 9.51
C SER A 164 5.83 0.75 10.31
N ASN A 165 6.86 -0.07 10.06
CA ASN A 165 8.16 0.06 10.70
C ASN A 165 8.87 1.35 10.30
N GLN A 166 8.81 1.74 9.02
CA GLN A 166 9.42 3.00 8.56
C GLN A 166 8.78 4.21 9.27
N ILE A 167 7.45 4.28 9.32
CA ILE A 167 6.75 5.36 10.03
C ILE A 167 7.06 5.34 11.52
N ARG A 168 7.10 4.16 12.15
CA ARG A 168 7.46 4.02 13.55
C ARG A 168 8.87 4.55 13.85
N MET A 169 9.84 4.23 13.01
CA MET A 169 11.22 4.70 13.17
C MET A 169 11.33 6.21 13.01
N LEU A 170 10.64 6.80 12.04
CA LEU A 170 10.57 8.25 11.86
C LEU A 170 9.95 8.93 13.08
N ASN A 171 8.84 8.42 13.59
CA ASN A 171 8.17 8.97 14.78
C ASN A 171 9.04 8.85 16.03
N LEU A 172 9.76 7.75 16.23
CA LEU A 172 10.70 7.58 17.33
C LEU A 172 11.88 8.55 17.22
N GLY A 173 12.42 8.73 16.03
CA GLY A 173 13.48 9.71 15.77
C GLY A 173 13.03 11.12 16.14
N PHE A 174 11.87 11.55 15.67
CA PHE A 174 11.29 12.85 15.99
C PHE A 174 11.03 13.03 17.49
N ALA A 175 10.45 12.02 18.15
CA ALA A 175 10.18 12.07 19.60
C ALA A 175 11.47 12.18 20.41
N ASN A 176 12.54 11.49 20.03
CA ASN A 176 13.83 11.59 20.68
C ASN A 176 14.44 12.98 20.49
N SER A 177 14.43 13.53 19.28
CA SER A 177 14.93 14.88 19.00
C SER A 177 14.15 15.96 19.75
N LEU A 178 12.83 15.82 19.83
CA LEU A 178 11.96 16.71 20.61
C LEU A 178 12.28 16.64 22.11
N ARG A 179 12.45 15.42 22.65
CA ARG A 179 12.86 15.21 24.03
C ARG A 179 14.21 15.86 24.35
N GLU A 180 15.20 15.69 23.49
CA GLU A 180 16.53 16.30 23.64
C GLU A 180 16.44 17.82 23.62
N ALA A 181 15.65 18.41 22.71
CA ALA A 181 15.44 19.84 22.63
C ALA A 181 14.76 20.40 23.89
N ILE A 182 13.75 19.70 24.41
CA ILE A 182 13.05 20.09 25.66
C ILE A 182 14.02 20.01 26.84
N VAL A 183 14.79 18.92 26.97
CA VAL A 183 15.74 18.74 28.09
C VAL A 183 16.84 19.79 28.03
N ALA A 184 17.34 20.11 26.84
CA ALA A 184 18.34 21.16 26.68
C ALA A 184 17.83 22.57 26.99
N GLY A 185 16.56 22.86 26.69
CA GLY A 185 15.96 24.19 26.92
C GLY A 185 15.39 24.41 28.33
N VAL A 186 15.17 23.33 29.12
CA VAL A 186 14.62 23.45 30.48
C VAL A 186 15.50 24.28 31.43
N PRO A 187 16.85 24.13 31.48
CA PRO A 187 17.69 24.96 32.33
C PRO A 187 17.53 26.45 32.03
N ASP A 188 17.61 26.85 30.77
CA ASP A 188 17.48 28.25 30.35
C ASP A 188 16.12 28.84 30.72
N PHE A 189 15.05 28.06 30.61
CA PHE A 189 13.71 28.48 31.01
C PHE A 189 13.60 28.66 32.54
N VAL A 190 14.19 27.78 33.32
CA VAL A 190 14.21 27.86 34.79
C VAL A 190 15.01 29.10 35.24
N ASP A 191 16.17 29.32 34.66
CA ASP A 191 17.03 30.47 34.99
C ASP A 191 16.31 31.79 34.66
N LEU A 192 15.67 31.86 33.49
CA LEU A 192 14.87 33.03 33.09
C LEU A 192 13.68 33.26 34.05
N ALA A 193 13.02 32.21 34.52
CA ALA A 193 11.93 32.28 35.47
C ALA A 193 12.40 32.77 36.84
N ILE A 194 13.54 32.30 37.32
CA ILE A 194 14.15 32.76 38.57
C ILE A 194 14.55 34.24 38.49
N GLU A 195 15.21 34.63 37.39
CA GLU A 195 15.59 36.04 37.17
C GLU A 195 14.38 36.98 37.17
N ARG A 196 13.31 36.61 36.48
CA ARG A 196 12.05 37.39 36.50
C ARG A 196 11.42 37.47 37.88
N ALA A 197 11.39 36.37 38.64
CA ALA A 197 10.82 36.34 39.98
C ALA A 197 11.64 37.18 40.96
N THR A 198 12.97 37.16 40.88
CA THR A 198 13.87 37.97 41.73
C THR A 198 13.79 39.45 41.39
N THR A 199 13.68 39.82 40.12
CA THR A 199 13.58 41.21 39.67
C THR A 199 12.25 41.85 40.06
N THR A 200 11.16 41.05 40.06
CA THR A 200 9.81 41.54 40.47
C THR A 200 9.70 41.71 41.97
N GLY A 201 10.43 40.92 42.78
CA GLY A 201 10.44 41.01 44.24
C GLY A 201 11.19 42.23 44.77
N SER A 202 12.15 42.77 44.02
CA SER A 202 12.93 43.96 44.41
C SER A 202 12.15 45.26 44.26
N LYS A 203 11.15 45.34 43.38
CA LYS A 203 10.32 46.54 43.18
C LYS A 203 9.19 46.71 44.20
N ARG A 204 8.88 45.72 45.01
CA ARG A 204 7.82 45.77 46.05
C ARG A 204 8.33 46.20 47.43
N LYS A 205 9.62 46.47 47.61
CA LYS A 205 10.20 46.92 48.90
C LYS A 205 10.60 48.42 48.90
N ALA A 206 10.25 49.17 47.90
CA ALA A 206 10.64 50.58 47.73
C ALA A 206 9.47 51.55 47.72
N ASP A 207 8.26 51.15 48.23
CA ASP A 207 7.12 52.04 48.50
C ASP A 207 6.70 51.94 49.97
#